data_b1f4d9f6b4fc5d71a006cd3b75bd4157
#
_entry.id   b1f4d9f6b4fc5d71a006cd3b75bd4157
#
_cell.length_a   1.000
_cell.length_b   1.000
_cell.length_c   1.000
_cell.angle_alpha   90.00
_cell.angle_beta   90.00
_cell.angle_gamma   90.00
#
_symmetry.space_group_name_H-M   'P 1'
#
loop_
_entity.id
_entity.type
_entity.pdbx_description
1 polymer ?
#
loop_
_entity_poly.entity_id
_entity_poly.type
_entity_poly.pdbx_seq_one_letter_code
_entity_poly.pdbx_strand_id
1 'polypeptide(L)'
;MTTDKTTCAVRHDSGLGKECVDCRIRGAPWPAQCHPGSMCPFAHRTMGIHRFFRGNPSFGTRCATPEWPDRVRRAAAARAHPYYASELLHDPDRHVRRQAVKRAPLGQILPLREDACALVRVAVARRLFGSDLIIMMDDPDLTVRRIVASRVTTHMLPLMLGDNDPHVRRVLARRIDASWLTVLAEDPTADVRAIVAGRLQWAVSAMCSD
;
A
#
# COMPACT_ATOMS: atom_id res chain seq x y z
N MET A 1 -21.60 31.82 -14.82
CA MET A 1 -20.35 32.17 -14.10
C MET A 1 -20.25 31.27 -12.88
N THR A 2 -19.73 30.10 -13.04
CA THR A 2 -19.48 29.13 -11.96
C THR A 2 -18.08 29.41 -11.43
N THR A 3 -17.99 30.15 -10.35
CA THR A 3 -16.73 30.32 -9.62
C THR A 3 -16.31 28.97 -9.04
N ASP A 4 -15.23 28.47 -9.57
CA ASP A 4 -14.54 27.27 -9.08
C ASP A 4 -14.05 27.53 -7.62
N LYS A 5 -14.85 27.09 -6.65
CA LYS A 5 -14.60 27.25 -5.20
C LYS A 5 -13.61 26.22 -4.65
N THR A 6 -12.87 25.52 -5.51
CA THR A 6 -12.03 24.38 -5.12
C THR A 6 -10.60 24.76 -4.76
N THR A 7 -10.17 25.95 -4.98
CA THR A 7 -8.83 26.43 -4.65
C THR A 7 -8.89 27.45 -3.54
N CYS A 8 -8.68 27.02 -2.31
CA CYS A 8 -8.17 27.92 -1.28
C CYS A 8 -6.73 28.28 -1.69
N ALA A 9 -6.60 29.30 -2.53
CA ALA A 9 -5.31 29.83 -2.95
C ALA A 9 -4.72 30.61 -1.76
N VAL A 10 -4.10 29.90 -0.84
CA VAL A 10 -3.40 30.49 0.29
C VAL A 10 -2.09 31.07 -0.21
N ARG A 11 -2.10 32.31 -0.63
CA ARG A 11 -0.89 33.15 -0.63
C ARG A 11 -0.60 33.49 0.84
N HIS A 12 0.40 32.82 1.41
CA HIS A 12 0.88 33.13 2.75
C HIS A 12 2.03 34.13 2.67
N ASP A 13 1.66 35.39 2.78
CA ASP A 13 2.46 36.38 3.45
C ASP A 13 1.52 37.21 4.32
N SER A 14 1.80 37.14 5.63
CA SER A 14 1.29 38.06 6.67
C SER A 14 -0.23 38.27 6.78
N GLY A 15 -0.82 37.68 7.79
CA GLY A 15 -2.14 38.06 8.27
C GLY A 15 -3.24 37.04 7.97
N LEU A 16 -4.14 36.86 8.91
CA LEU A 16 -5.38 36.09 8.79
C LEU A 16 -6.11 36.42 7.49
N GLY A 17 -5.92 35.61 6.45
CA GLY A 17 -6.40 35.91 5.11
C GLY A 17 -7.93 35.88 5.04
N LYS A 18 -8.50 36.86 4.38
CA LYS A 18 -9.90 36.94 3.94
C LYS A 18 -10.38 35.69 3.21
N GLU A 19 -9.46 34.81 2.78
CA GLU A 19 -9.66 33.60 1.97
C GLU A 19 -10.24 32.40 2.73
N CYS A 20 -10.28 32.43 4.06
CA CYS A 20 -10.91 31.36 4.85
C CYS A 20 -12.39 31.62 5.15
N VAL A 21 -12.93 32.79 4.79
CA VAL A 21 -14.33 33.18 5.11
C VAL A 21 -15.31 32.28 4.36
N ASP A 22 -15.02 31.93 3.13
CA ASP A 22 -15.86 31.06 2.27
C ASP A 22 -15.41 29.59 2.24
N CYS A 23 -14.57 29.18 3.17
CA CYS A 23 -14.07 27.81 3.21
C CYS A 23 -15.19 26.84 3.62
N ARG A 24 -15.45 25.82 2.79
CA ARG A 24 -16.44 24.75 3.04
C ARG A 24 -16.32 24.10 4.43
N ILE A 25 -15.12 24.07 5.01
CA ILE A 25 -14.87 23.46 6.32
C ILE A 25 -15.24 24.41 7.44
N ARG A 26 -14.99 25.70 7.27
CA ARG A 26 -15.30 26.71 8.28
C ARG A 26 -16.79 27.03 8.36
N GLY A 27 -17.50 26.91 7.23
CA GLY A 27 -18.95 27.07 7.15
C GLY A 27 -19.73 25.78 7.43
N ALA A 28 -19.05 24.68 7.75
CA ALA A 28 -19.71 23.41 8.05
C ALA A 28 -20.37 23.46 9.44
N PRO A 29 -21.53 22.78 9.64
CA PRO A 29 -22.26 22.79 10.91
C PRO A 29 -21.57 22.04 12.06
N TRP A 30 -20.36 21.58 11.86
CA TRP A 30 -19.53 20.87 12.84
C TRP A 30 -18.20 21.58 13.04
N PRO A 31 -17.79 21.76 14.30
CA PRO A 31 -16.54 22.43 14.60
C PRO A 31 -15.35 21.60 14.11
N ALA A 32 -14.57 22.13 13.16
CA ALA A 32 -13.29 21.61 12.78
C ALA A 32 -12.18 22.48 13.36
N GLN A 33 -11.19 21.86 13.97
CA GLN A 33 -9.96 22.57 14.32
C GLN A 33 -9.18 22.84 13.05
N CYS A 34 -9.25 24.06 12.56
CA CYS A 34 -8.58 24.50 11.35
C CYS A 34 -7.77 25.76 11.64
N HIS A 35 -6.47 25.71 11.32
CA HIS A 35 -5.59 26.88 11.37
C HIS A 35 -5.02 27.10 9.96
N PRO A 36 -5.33 28.23 9.31
CA PRO A 36 -4.81 28.57 7.99
C PRO A 36 -3.31 28.38 7.91
N GLY A 37 -2.85 27.72 6.84
CA GLY A 37 -1.44 27.49 6.57
C GLY A 37 -0.74 26.38 7.38
N SER A 38 -1.11 26.14 8.61
CA SER A 38 -0.45 25.15 9.46
C SER A 38 -1.25 23.86 9.63
N MET A 39 -2.59 23.95 9.65
CA MET A 39 -3.49 22.82 9.82
C MET A 39 -4.74 23.04 8.95
N CYS A 40 -4.64 22.76 7.65
CA CYS A 40 -5.69 23.00 6.68
C CYS A 40 -5.69 21.90 5.62
N PRO A 41 -6.87 21.35 5.22
CA PRO A 41 -6.95 20.34 4.17
C PRO A 41 -6.58 20.90 2.79
N PHE A 42 -6.66 22.22 2.60
CA PHE A 42 -6.26 22.90 1.37
C PHE A 42 -4.85 23.48 1.40
N ALA A 43 -4.07 23.21 2.47
CA ALA A 43 -2.69 23.69 2.55
C ALA A 43 -1.86 23.23 1.34
N HIS A 44 -1.02 24.10 0.82
CA HIS A 44 -0.07 23.75 -0.25
C HIS A 44 0.91 22.64 0.19
N ARG A 45 1.29 22.67 1.46
CA ARG A 45 2.21 21.65 2.01
C ARG A 45 1.44 20.45 2.55
N THR A 46 1.82 19.27 2.12
CA THR A 46 1.25 17.98 2.57
C THR A 46 1.19 17.86 4.09
N MET A 47 2.15 18.43 4.79
CA MET A 47 2.20 18.43 6.26
C MET A 47 0.98 19.14 6.88
N GLY A 48 0.51 20.24 6.30
CA GLY A 48 -0.69 20.93 6.78
C GLY A 48 -1.96 20.10 6.65
N ILE A 49 -2.07 19.37 5.53
CA ILE A 49 -3.18 18.43 5.28
C ILE A 49 -3.15 17.29 6.31
N HIS A 50 -1.99 16.69 6.54
CA HIS A 50 -1.86 15.61 7.53
C HIS A 50 -2.12 16.07 8.97
N ARG A 51 -1.71 17.28 9.33
CA ARG A 51 -2.02 17.88 10.65
C ARG A 51 -3.53 18.09 10.81
N PHE A 52 -4.20 18.59 9.78
CA PHE A 52 -5.66 18.75 9.80
C PHE A 52 -6.36 17.41 10.10
N PHE A 53 -6.08 16.34 9.35
CA PHE A 53 -6.71 15.03 9.60
C PHE A 53 -6.30 14.38 10.92
N ARG A 54 -5.15 14.75 11.48
CA ARG A 54 -4.76 14.29 12.82
C ARG A 54 -5.61 14.93 13.91
N GLY A 55 -5.87 16.22 13.80
CA GLY A 55 -6.73 16.97 14.73
C GLY A 55 -8.23 16.73 14.53
N ASN A 56 -8.62 16.25 13.34
CA ASN A 56 -10.01 16.06 12.95
C ASN A 56 -10.25 14.67 12.34
N PRO A 57 -10.14 13.59 13.10
CA PRO A 57 -10.20 12.23 12.55
C PRO A 57 -11.54 11.89 11.89
N SER A 58 -12.65 12.46 12.37
CA SER A 58 -13.99 12.28 11.80
C SER A 58 -14.16 12.89 10.40
N PHE A 59 -13.29 13.82 10.01
CA PHE A 59 -13.32 14.42 8.66
C PHE A 59 -12.77 13.48 7.58
N GLY A 60 -12.00 12.47 7.92
CA GLY A 60 -11.48 11.48 6.98
C GLY A 60 -12.57 10.84 6.13
N THR A 61 -13.77 10.67 6.71
CA THR A 61 -14.93 10.09 6.05
C THR A 61 -15.62 11.04 5.07
N ARG A 62 -15.63 12.30 5.38
CA ARG A 62 -16.36 13.35 4.63
C ARG A 62 -15.55 13.89 3.46
N CYS A 63 -14.24 13.73 3.50
CA CYS A 63 -13.32 14.12 2.42
C CYS A 63 -13.07 12.94 1.44
N ALA A 64 -13.85 11.89 1.53
CA ALA A 64 -13.75 10.71 0.67
C ALA A 64 -14.45 10.88 -0.69
N THR A 65 -15.18 11.97 -0.90
CA THR A 65 -15.92 12.18 -2.14
C THR A 65 -15.02 12.71 -3.27
N PRO A 66 -15.32 12.37 -4.55
CA PRO A 66 -14.53 12.81 -5.71
C PRO A 66 -14.40 14.33 -5.86
N GLU A 67 -15.27 15.08 -5.21
CA GLU A 67 -15.26 16.55 -5.22
C GLU A 67 -14.01 17.17 -4.55
N TRP A 68 -13.32 16.39 -3.72
CA TRP A 68 -12.11 16.86 -3.05
C TRP A 68 -10.86 16.57 -3.90
N PRO A 69 -9.86 17.45 -3.89
CA PRO A 69 -8.61 17.19 -4.58
C PRO A 69 -7.97 15.86 -4.15
N ASP A 70 -7.33 15.14 -5.08
CA ASP A 70 -6.71 13.84 -4.86
C ASP A 70 -5.76 13.81 -3.66
N ARG A 71 -4.96 14.87 -3.47
CA ARG A 71 -4.06 15.04 -2.32
C ARG A 71 -4.81 15.03 -0.98
N VAL A 72 -6.03 15.59 -0.95
CA VAL A 72 -6.87 15.63 0.26
C VAL A 72 -7.47 14.26 0.51
N ARG A 73 -8.06 13.64 -0.52
CA ARG A 73 -8.61 12.27 -0.45
C ARG A 73 -7.53 11.26 -0.04
N ARG A 74 -6.31 11.40 -0.58
CA ARG A 74 -5.16 10.57 -0.22
C ARG A 74 -4.78 10.69 1.25
N ALA A 75 -4.75 11.90 1.79
CA ALA A 75 -4.47 12.13 3.21
C ALA A 75 -5.63 11.65 4.10
N ALA A 76 -6.88 11.82 3.65
CA ALA A 76 -8.07 11.28 4.30
C ALA A 76 -8.01 9.75 4.35
N ALA A 77 -7.73 9.09 3.24
CA ALA A 77 -7.59 7.63 3.17
C ALA A 77 -6.54 7.07 4.14
N ALA A 78 -5.41 7.80 4.30
CA ALA A 78 -4.35 7.39 5.22
C ALA A 78 -4.77 7.46 6.70
N ARG A 79 -5.86 8.13 7.03
CA ARG A 79 -6.37 8.36 8.39
C ARG A 79 -7.77 7.82 8.61
N ALA A 80 -8.47 7.42 7.57
CA ALA A 80 -9.84 6.94 7.65
C ALA A 80 -9.99 5.75 8.61
N HIS A 81 -11.11 5.70 9.29
CA HIS A 81 -11.53 4.49 9.99
C HIS A 81 -11.69 3.34 8.97
N PRO A 82 -11.38 2.08 9.32
CA PRO A 82 -11.44 0.95 8.39
C PRO A 82 -12.73 0.87 7.57
N TYR A 83 -13.87 1.09 8.19
CA TYR A 83 -15.18 1.09 7.51
C TYR A 83 -15.23 2.10 6.35
N TYR A 84 -14.77 3.32 6.57
CA TYR A 84 -14.81 4.37 5.55
C TYR A 84 -13.67 4.26 4.53
N ALA A 85 -12.58 3.58 4.89
CA ALA A 85 -11.54 3.27 3.92
C ALA A 85 -12.07 2.39 2.78
N SER A 86 -13.12 1.61 3.04
CA SER A 86 -13.78 0.78 2.04
C SER A 86 -14.35 1.57 0.88
N GLU A 87 -14.95 2.72 1.14
CA GLU A 87 -15.50 3.60 0.11
C GLU A 87 -14.42 4.13 -0.84
N LEU A 88 -13.19 4.29 -0.33
CA LEU A 88 -12.03 4.80 -1.09
C LEU A 88 -11.30 3.70 -1.88
N LEU A 89 -11.71 2.45 -1.79
CA LEU A 89 -11.12 1.36 -2.56
C LEU A 89 -11.40 1.50 -4.07
N HIS A 90 -12.44 2.25 -4.44
CA HIS A 90 -12.85 2.50 -5.83
C HIS A 90 -12.52 3.92 -6.32
N ASP A 91 -11.69 4.66 -5.57
CA ASP A 91 -11.29 6.02 -5.95
C ASP A 91 -10.57 6.03 -7.32
N PRO A 92 -10.85 7.00 -8.20
CA PRO A 92 -10.15 7.09 -9.49
C PRO A 92 -8.62 7.23 -9.34
N ASP A 93 -8.14 7.88 -8.27
CA ASP A 93 -6.70 8.02 -8.01
C ASP A 93 -6.11 6.75 -7.36
N ARG A 94 -5.16 6.12 -8.04
CA ARG A 94 -4.44 4.93 -7.56
C ARG A 94 -3.77 5.11 -6.19
N HIS A 95 -3.32 6.31 -5.86
CA HIS A 95 -2.66 6.57 -4.58
C HIS A 95 -3.66 6.65 -3.44
N VAL A 96 -4.90 7.09 -3.71
CA VAL A 96 -6.01 7.04 -2.76
C VAL A 96 -6.38 5.58 -2.52
N ARG A 97 -6.63 4.77 -3.58
CA ARG A 97 -6.91 3.33 -3.45
C ARG A 97 -5.82 2.61 -2.67
N ARG A 98 -4.53 2.87 -3.00
CA ARG A 98 -3.39 2.29 -2.27
C ARG A 98 -3.38 2.63 -0.78
N GLN A 99 -3.78 3.84 -0.38
CA GLN A 99 -3.89 4.21 1.03
C GLN A 99 -5.11 3.55 1.70
N ALA A 100 -6.23 3.48 0.98
CA ALA A 100 -7.43 2.81 1.44
C ALA A 100 -7.18 1.32 1.72
N VAL A 101 -6.49 0.62 0.82
CA VAL A 101 -6.08 -0.79 1.00
C VAL A 101 -5.37 -1.02 2.32
N LYS A 102 -4.57 -0.08 2.82
CA LYS A 102 -3.84 -0.25 4.09
C LYS A 102 -4.75 -0.26 5.32
N ARG A 103 -5.96 0.26 5.20
CA ARG A 103 -6.89 0.50 6.31
C ARG A 103 -8.16 -0.33 6.22
N ALA A 104 -8.67 -0.56 5.03
CA ALA A 104 -9.93 -1.27 4.79
C ALA A 104 -9.88 -2.72 5.33
N PRO A 105 -11.02 -3.32 5.69
CA PRO A 105 -11.10 -4.72 6.09
C PRO A 105 -10.56 -5.67 5.02
N LEU A 106 -9.97 -6.79 5.42
CA LEU A 106 -9.32 -7.74 4.51
C LEU A 106 -10.27 -8.28 3.44
N GLY A 107 -11.48 -8.67 3.80
CA GLY A 107 -12.45 -9.20 2.83
C GLY A 107 -12.83 -8.22 1.72
N GLN A 108 -12.66 -6.91 1.97
CA GLN A 108 -12.99 -5.88 0.98
C GLN A 108 -11.83 -5.51 0.06
N ILE A 109 -10.59 -5.82 0.43
CA ILE A 109 -9.43 -5.53 -0.43
C ILE A 109 -9.14 -6.64 -1.43
N LEU A 110 -9.71 -7.82 -1.26
CA LEU A 110 -9.44 -8.98 -2.11
C LEU A 110 -9.72 -8.73 -3.61
N PRO A 111 -10.78 -8.03 -4.02
CA PRO A 111 -10.99 -7.69 -5.43
C PRO A 111 -9.87 -6.84 -6.04
N LEU A 112 -9.17 -6.03 -5.23
CA LEU A 112 -8.08 -5.17 -5.69
C LEU A 112 -6.77 -5.93 -5.98
N ARG A 113 -6.75 -7.25 -5.82
CA ARG A 113 -5.66 -8.09 -6.35
C ARG A 113 -5.52 -7.98 -7.87
N GLU A 114 -6.59 -7.57 -8.53
CA GLU A 114 -6.68 -7.36 -9.99
C GLU A 114 -6.65 -5.86 -10.38
N ASP A 115 -6.32 -4.96 -9.44
CA ASP A 115 -6.24 -3.52 -9.72
C ASP A 115 -5.25 -3.24 -10.88
N ALA A 116 -5.65 -2.36 -11.79
CA ALA A 116 -4.81 -1.98 -12.94
C ALA A 116 -3.44 -1.44 -12.51
N CYS A 117 -3.32 -0.87 -11.30
CA CYS A 117 -2.07 -0.31 -10.80
C CYS A 117 -1.31 -1.32 -9.92
N ALA A 118 -0.12 -1.71 -10.33
CA ALA A 118 0.75 -2.60 -9.57
C ALA A 118 1.02 -2.12 -8.13
N LEU A 119 1.10 -0.81 -7.89
CA LEU A 119 1.29 -0.26 -6.53
C LEU A 119 0.11 -0.55 -5.59
N VAL A 120 -1.10 -0.67 -6.12
CA VAL A 120 -2.29 -1.08 -5.36
C VAL A 120 -2.21 -2.57 -5.09
N ARG A 121 -1.92 -3.40 -6.11
CA ARG A 121 -1.75 -4.85 -5.96
C ARG A 121 -0.62 -5.20 -4.96
N VAL A 122 0.50 -4.48 -4.98
CA VAL A 122 1.57 -4.58 -3.96
C VAL A 122 1.04 -4.31 -2.55
N ALA A 123 0.17 -3.30 -2.39
CA ALA A 123 -0.41 -3.01 -1.09
C ALA A 123 -1.36 -4.12 -0.63
N VAL A 124 -2.12 -4.71 -1.56
CA VAL A 124 -2.98 -5.88 -1.31
C VAL A 124 -2.14 -7.08 -0.89
N ALA A 125 -1.12 -7.46 -1.69
CA ALA A 125 -0.25 -8.60 -1.40
C ALA A 125 0.45 -8.48 -0.04
N ARG A 126 0.75 -7.27 0.42
CA ARG A 126 1.32 -7.03 1.75
C ARG A 126 0.35 -7.28 2.91
N ARG A 127 -0.94 -7.31 2.64
CA ARG A 127 -1.97 -7.52 3.67
C ARG A 127 -2.56 -8.92 3.66
N LEU A 128 -2.65 -9.53 2.49
CA LEU A 128 -3.17 -10.89 2.34
C LEU A 128 -2.22 -11.93 2.94
N PHE A 129 -2.73 -13.12 3.24
CA PHE A 129 -1.99 -14.26 3.76
C PHE A 129 -2.66 -15.57 3.31
N GLY A 130 -1.98 -16.69 3.50
CA GLY A 130 -2.48 -18.02 3.17
C GLY A 130 -2.92 -18.17 1.71
N SER A 131 -4.08 -18.79 1.50
CA SER A 131 -4.68 -19.02 0.17
C SER A 131 -4.97 -17.74 -0.60
N ASP A 132 -5.37 -16.68 0.09
CA ASP A 132 -5.67 -15.40 -0.57
C ASP A 132 -4.42 -14.72 -1.14
N LEU A 133 -3.26 -14.95 -0.51
CA LEU A 133 -1.99 -14.42 -0.99
C LEU A 133 -1.43 -15.22 -2.16
N ILE A 134 -1.51 -16.57 -2.11
CA ILE A 134 -0.92 -17.42 -3.17
C ILE A 134 -1.60 -17.23 -4.53
N ILE A 135 -2.85 -16.83 -4.56
CA ILE A 135 -3.58 -16.48 -5.81
C ILE A 135 -2.83 -15.42 -6.63
N MET A 136 -2.00 -14.58 -5.97
CA MET A 136 -1.21 -13.52 -6.62
C MET A 136 0.18 -14.01 -7.07
N MET A 137 0.45 -15.31 -7.08
CA MET A 137 1.78 -15.87 -7.44
C MET A 137 2.16 -15.60 -8.91
N ASP A 138 1.17 -15.47 -9.79
CA ASP A 138 1.37 -15.24 -11.22
C ASP A 138 1.15 -13.75 -11.62
N ASP A 139 1.18 -12.84 -10.66
CA ASP A 139 1.02 -11.40 -10.93
C ASP A 139 2.04 -10.91 -11.97
N PRO A 140 1.65 -10.08 -12.95
CA PRO A 140 2.57 -9.55 -13.95
C PRO A 140 3.72 -8.72 -13.34
N ASP A 141 3.51 -8.11 -12.17
CA ASP A 141 4.55 -7.32 -11.49
C ASP A 141 5.43 -8.20 -10.59
N LEU A 142 6.73 -8.22 -10.87
CA LEU A 142 7.71 -8.99 -10.10
C LEU A 142 7.72 -8.64 -8.61
N THR A 143 7.39 -7.40 -8.24
CA THR A 143 7.38 -6.97 -6.83
C THR A 143 6.26 -7.67 -6.07
N VAL A 144 5.11 -7.87 -6.73
CA VAL A 144 3.99 -8.63 -6.16
C VAL A 144 4.41 -10.08 -5.97
N ARG A 145 4.91 -10.76 -7.02
CA ARG A 145 5.36 -12.15 -6.94
C ARG A 145 6.43 -12.36 -5.88
N ARG A 146 7.40 -11.43 -5.76
CA ARG A 146 8.43 -11.46 -4.72
C ARG A 146 7.83 -11.33 -3.31
N ILE A 147 6.79 -10.51 -3.12
CA ILE A 147 6.06 -10.42 -1.84
C ILE A 147 5.37 -11.74 -1.55
N VAL A 148 4.70 -12.34 -2.52
CA VAL A 148 4.08 -13.67 -2.38
C VAL A 148 5.14 -14.68 -1.93
N ALA A 149 6.23 -14.84 -2.69
CA ALA A 149 7.32 -15.76 -2.37
C ALA A 149 7.94 -15.51 -0.99
N SER A 150 7.96 -14.25 -0.50
CA SER A 150 8.53 -13.90 0.80
C SER A 150 7.59 -14.17 1.99
N ARG A 151 6.28 -14.36 1.75
CA ARG A 151 5.27 -14.36 2.82
C ARG A 151 4.41 -15.62 2.89
N VAL A 152 4.24 -16.34 1.78
CA VAL A 152 3.52 -17.62 1.82
C VAL A 152 4.26 -18.63 2.68
N THR A 153 3.55 -19.62 3.17
CA THR A 153 4.13 -20.72 3.95
C THR A 153 5.05 -21.58 3.08
N THR A 154 6.05 -22.21 3.69
CA THR A 154 7.10 -22.93 2.97
C THR A 154 6.56 -24.05 2.07
N HIS A 155 5.50 -24.73 2.48
CA HIS A 155 4.87 -25.80 1.68
C HIS A 155 4.20 -25.30 0.39
N MET A 156 3.92 -24.01 0.25
CA MET A 156 3.37 -23.40 -0.97
C MET A 156 4.46 -22.93 -1.96
N LEU A 157 5.70 -22.78 -1.50
CA LEU A 157 6.79 -22.26 -2.32
C LEU A 157 7.09 -23.11 -3.56
N PRO A 158 6.93 -24.45 -3.55
CA PRO A 158 7.13 -25.26 -4.75
C PRO A 158 6.28 -24.84 -5.95
N LEU A 159 5.11 -24.24 -5.72
CA LEU A 159 4.24 -23.73 -6.79
C LEU A 159 4.88 -22.59 -7.60
N MET A 160 5.92 -21.94 -7.06
CA MET A 160 6.59 -20.78 -7.67
C MET A 160 8.00 -21.12 -8.19
N LEU A 161 8.45 -22.39 -8.17
CA LEU A 161 9.80 -22.77 -8.58
C LEU A 161 10.14 -22.37 -10.01
N GLY A 162 9.16 -22.35 -10.91
CA GLY A 162 9.30 -21.95 -12.30
C GLY A 162 9.18 -20.45 -12.57
N ASP A 163 9.25 -19.58 -11.55
CA ASP A 163 9.13 -18.13 -11.77
C ASP A 163 10.24 -17.62 -12.72
N ASN A 164 9.85 -16.83 -13.72
CA ASN A 164 10.77 -16.32 -14.73
C ASN A 164 11.81 -15.35 -14.17
N ASP A 165 11.53 -14.69 -13.02
CA ASP A 165 12.40 -13.68 -12.45
C ASP A 165 13.39 -14.28 -11.43
N PRO A 166 14.71 -14.10 -11.62
CA PRO A 166 15.72 -14.62 -10.71
C PRO A 166 15.63 -14.04 -9.30
N HIS A 167 15.08 -12.85 -9.12
CA HIS A 167 14.90 -12.27 -7.77
C HIS A 167 13.81 -13.00 -6.99
N VAL A 168 12.77 -13.51 -7.66
CA VAL A 168 11.76 -14.37 -7.04
C VAL A 168 12.39 -15.70 -6.69
N ARG A 169 13.06 -16.39 -7.64
CA ARG A 169 13.72 -17.68 -7.39
C ARG A 169 14.79 -17.60 -6.29
N ARG A 170 15.49 -16.46 -6.17
CA ARG A 170 16.41 -16.20 -5.04
C ARG A 170 15.70 -16.20 -3.69
N VAL A 171 14.48 -15.64 -3.61
CA VAL A 171 13.67 -15.71 -2.38
C VAL A 171 13.26 -17.15 -2.09
N LEU A 172 12.84 -17.89 -3.11
CA LEU A 172 12.51 -19.32 -2.98
C LEU A 172 13.71 -20.11 -2.44
N ALA A 173 14.87 -19.99 -3.07
CA ALA A 173 16.10 -20.68 -2.66
C ALA A 173 16.47 -20.47 -1.19
N ARG A 174 16.12 -19.32 -0.62
CA ARG A 174 16.36 -19.01 0.80
C ARG A 174 15.35 -19.62 1.75
N ARG A 175 14.13 -19.91 1.29
CA ARG A 175 12.99 -20.23 2.16
C ARG A 175 12.46 -21.64 1.99
N ILE A 176 12.58 -22.21 0.80
CA ILE A 176 11.99 -23.52 0.46
C ILE A 176 12.59 -24.64 1.31
N ASP A 177 11.83 -25.67 1.56
CA ASP A 177 12.30 -26.83 2.31
C ASP A 177 13.46 -27.55 1.59
N ALA A 178 14.35 -28.17 2.36
CA ALA A 178 15.57 -28.80 1.85
C ALA A 178 15.30 -29.85 0.74
N SER A 179 14.17 -30.53 0.84
CA SER A 179 13.74 -31.52 -0.16
C SER A 179 13.55 -30.94 -1.57
N TRP A 180 13.30 -29.65 -1.69
CA TRP A 180 13.09 -28.95 -2.97
C TRP A 180 14.33 -28.20 -3.47
N LEU A 181 15.41 -28.13 -2.66
CA LEU A 181 16.62 -27.38 -3.05
C LEU A 181 17.30 -27.96 -4.28
N THR A 182 17.23 -29.27 -4.48
CA THR A 182 17.83 -29.93 -5.65
C THR A 182 17.26 -29.43 -6.96
N VAL A 183 15.99 -29.03 -7.00
CA VAL A 183 15.35 -28.45 -8.19
C VAL A 183 15.99 -27.13 -8.62
N LEU A 184 16.50 -26.35 -7.66
CA LEU A 184 17.18 -25.08 -7.89
C LEU A 184 18.72 -25.21 -7.98
N ALA A 185 19.27 -26.41 -7.85
CA ALA A 185 20.71 -26.61 -7.90
C ALA A 185 21.31 -26.28 -9.26
N GLU A 186 20.54 -26.46 -10.33
CA GLU A 186 20.92 -26.14 -11.72
C GLU A 186 20.27 -24.85 -12.24
N ASP A 187 19.85 -23.95 -11.34
CA ASP A 187 19.25 -22.67 -11.74
C ASP A 187 20.19 -21.91 -12.70
N PRO A 188 19.68 -21.30 -13.77
CA PRO A 188 20.51 -20.53 -14.71
C PRO A 188 21.27 -19.39 -14.04
N THR A 189 20.77 -18.87 -12.90
CA THR A 189 21.37 -17.73 -12.19
C THR A 189 22.39 -18.20 -11.14
N ALA A 190 23.63 -17.77 -11.25
CA ALA A 190 24.70 -18.14 -10.33
C ALA A 190 24.40 -17.82 -8.86
N ASP A 191 23.76 -16.68 -8.59
CA ASP A 191 23.38 -16.29 -7.22
C ASP A 191 22.36 -17.25 -6.59
N VAL A 192 21.44 -17.80 -7.39
CA VAL A 192 20.47 -18.80 -6.90
C VAL A 192 21.20 -20.09 -6.56
N ARG A 193 22.06 -20.57 -7.46
CA ARG A 193 22.87 -21.79 -7.22
C ARG A 193 23.76 -21.65 -5.99
N ALA A 194 24.40 -20.46 -5.78
CA ALA A 194 25.24 -20.22 -4.61
C ALA A 194 24.44 -20.31 -3.29
N ILE A 195 23.22 -19.79 -3.26
CA ILE A 195 22.33 -19.90 -2.08
C ILE A 195 21.97 -21.36 -1.82
N VAL A 196 21.64 -22.11 -2.86
CA VAL A 196 21.29 -23.54 -2.75
C VAL A 196 22.47 -24.34 -2.21
N ALA A 197 23.67 -24.17 -2.80
CA ALA A 197 24.89 -24.86 -2.37
C ALA A 197 25.20 -24.58 -0.89
N GLY A 198 25.14 -23.33 -0.45
CA GLY A 198 25.36 -22.96 0.95
C GLY A 198 24.36 -23.62 1.91
N ARG A 199 23.08 -23.72 1.52
CA ARG A 199 22.05 -24.36 2.33
C ARG A 199 22.20 -25.89 2.39
N LEU A 200 22.58 -26.52 1.28
CA LEU A 200 22.83 -27.96 1.25
C LEU A 200 24.06 -28.36 2.08
N GLN A 201 25.15 -27.58 2.01
CA GLN A 201 26.34 -27.80 2.86
C GLN A 201 26.01 -27.68 4.35
N TRP A 202 25.23 -26.66 4.74
CA TRP A 202 24.81 -26.51 6.12
C TRP A 202 23.94 -27.68 6.61
N ALA A 203 23.03 -28.18 5.78
CA ALA A 203 22.18 -29.32 6.12
C ALA A 203 23.01 -30.61 6.36
N VAL A 204 24.03 -30.87 5.52
CA VAL A 204 24.94 -32.00 5.69
C VAL A 204 25.76 -31.86 7.00
N SER A 205 26.30 -30.68 7.28
CA SER A 205 27.10 -30.45 8.49
C SER A 205 26.26 -30.62 9.77
N ALA A 206 24.99 -30.22 9.75
CA ALA A 206 24.07 -30.36 10.88
C ALA A 206 23.76 -31.86 11.16
N MET A 207 23.68 -32.69 10.11
CA MET A 207 23.41 -34.14 10.26
C MET A 207 24.63 -34.96 10.75
N CYS A 208 25.86 -34.40 10.64
CA CYS A 208 27.08 -35.05 11.08
C CYS A 208 27.50 -34.66 12.51
N SER A 209 26.73 -33.80 13.17
CA SER A 209 27.05 -33.27 14.51
C SER A 209 26.23 -33.91 15.65
N ASP A 210 25.34 -34.87 15.33
CA ASP A 210 24.60 -35.71 16.27
C ASP A 210 25.23 -37.15 16.29
#